data_f21dc44b00ac40fefd946278744bc137
#
_entry.id   f21dc44b00ac40fefd946278744bc137
#
_cell.length_a   1.000
_cell.length_b   1.000
_cell.length_c   1.000
_cell.angle_alpha   90.00
_cell.angle_beta   90.00
_cell.angle_gamma   90.00
#
_symmetry.space_group_name_H-M   'P 1'
#
loop_
_entity.id
_entity.type
_entity.pdbx_description
1 polymer ?
#
loop_
_entity_poly.entity_id
_entity_poly.type
_entity_poly.pdbx_seq_one_letter_code
_entity_poly.pdbx_strand_id
1 'polypeptide(L)'
;MDSLTDFYERIQPLQTSFASIVPFQAFSDKLLAMDFTAKNDIWRKEVVENVALFATTVNGVLRQAKAKYGIGGYLEHRNIYARSSVFDGTAPRRIHLGIDIWGREGTPVMAPLAGTVHSFAFNKAYGDYGATIILTHHIHELQFYSLYGHLALKSLSRVSEEQLIKRGENFAWLGVP
;
A
#
# COMPACT_ATOMS: atom_id res chain seq x y z
N MET A 1 12.27 -11.77 -24.99
CA MET A 1 11.88 -10.49 -24.39
C MET A 1 11.97 -10.63 -22.88
N ASP A 2 12.48 -9.64 -22.19
CA ASP A 2 12.52 -9.65 -20.72
C ASP A 2 11.08 -9.59 -20.21
N SER A 3 10.72 -10.43 -19.25
CA SER A 3 9.37 -10.56 -18.70
C SER A 3 8.81 -9.22 -18.13
N LEU A 4 9.67 -8.34 -17.68
CA LEU A 4 9.34 -6.99 -17.19
C LEU A 4 8.93 -6.05 -18.34
N THR A 5 9.63 -6.10 -19.46
CA THR A 5 9.31 -5.28 -20.64
C THR A 5 7.95 -5.69 -21.22
N ASP A 6 7.68 -6.98 -21.34
CA ASP A 6 6.37 -7.50 -21.79
C ASP A 6 5.24 -7.06 -20.85
N PHE A 7 5.47 -7.12 -19.53
CA PHE A 7 4.51 -6.64 -18.54
C PHE A 7 4.20 -5.14 -18.72
N TYR A 8 5.25 -4.31 -18.88
CA TYR A 8 5.09 -2.86 -19.07
C TYR A 8 4.31 -2.51 -20.33
N GLU A 9 4.65 -3.14 -21.45
CA GLU A 9 3.99 -2.91 -22.75
C GLU A 9 2.49 -3.27 -22.70
N ARG A 10 2.11 -4.28 -21.94
CA ARG A 10 0.70 -4.70 -21.81
C ARG A 10 -0.09 -3.87 -20.80
N ILE A 11 0.54 -3.40 -19.74
CA ILE A 11 -0.13 -2.62 -18.68
C ILE A 11 -0.27 -1.14 -19.03
N GLN A 12 0.71 -0.56 -19.70
CA GLN A 12 0.73 0.87 -20.00
C GLN A 12 -0.51 1.37 -20.77
N PRO A 13 -1.03 0.70 -21.79
CA PRO A 13 -2.24 1.13 -22.49
C PRO A 13 -3.49 1.14 -21.59
N LEU A 14 -3.49 0.36 -20.52
CA LEU A 14 -4.63 0.19 -19.62
C LEU A 14 -4.65 1.21 -18.46
N GLN A 15 -3.62 2.04 -18.30
CA GLN A 15 -3.50 2.97 -17.17
C GLN A 15 -4.71 3.90 -17.02
N THR A 16 -5.26 4.38 -18.14
CA THR A 16 -6.46 5.24 -18.14
C THR A 16 -7.74 4.52 -17.75
N SER A 17 -7.73 3.20 -17.77
CA SER A 17 -8.88 2.36 -17.41
C SER A 17 -8.85 1.92 -15.94
N PHE A 18 -7.77 2.18 -15.19
CA PHE A 18 -7.69 1.79 -13.79
C PHE A 18 -8.67 2.59 -12.94
N ALA A 19 -9.33 1.89 -12.01
CA ALA A 19 -10.08 2.56 -10.97
C ALA A 19 -9.12 3.09 -9.89
N SER A 20 -9.55 4.14 -9.18
CA SER A 20 -8.82 4.63 -8.01
C SER A 20 -8.77 3.56 -6.92
N ILE A 21 -7.61 3.40 -6.27
CA ILE A 21 -7.42 2.45 -5.16
C ILE A 21 -8.15 2.93 -3.89
N VAL A 22 -8.25 4.25 -3.70
CA VAL A 22 -9.00 4.89 -2.61
C VAL A 22 -9.91 5.97 -3.18
N PRO A 23 -11.01 6.37 -2.48
CA PRO A 23 -11.90 7.43 -2.94
C PRO A 23 -11.15 8.77 -3.10
N PHE A 24 -10.86 9.15 -4.32
CA PHE A 24 -10.09 10.35 -4.67
C PHE A 24 -10.77 11.14 -5.79
N GLN A 25 -10.89 12.46 -5.58
CA GLN A 25 -11.44 13.40 -6.54
C GLN A 25 -10.35 14.40 -6.95
N ALA A 26 -9.81 14.25 -8.17
CA ALA A 26 -8.65 14.99 -8.65
C ALA A 26 -8.79 16.52 -8.58
N PHE A 27 -10.02 17.05 -8.66
CA PHE A 27 -10.27 18.51 -8.64
C PHE A 27 -10.38 19.11 -7.24
N SER A 28 -10.67 18.31 -6.21
CA SER A 28 -10.91 18.78 -4.85
C SER A 28 -9.98 18.19 -3.80
N ASP A 29 -9.51 16.97 -4.01
CA ASP A 29 -8.66 16.26 -3.05
C ASP A 29 -7.18 16.54 -3.34
N LYS A 30 -6.40 16.70 -2.28
CA LYS A 30 -4.96 16.92 -2.36
C LYS A 30 -4.20 15.67 -1.95
N LEU A 31 -3.15 15.32 -2.70
CA LEU A 31 -2.15 14.33 -2.34
C LEU A 31 -0.90 15.02 -1.80
N LEU A 32 -0.24 14.39 -0.84
CA LEU A 32 1.05 14.80 -0.31
C LEU A 32 2.08 13.70 -0.60
N ALA A 33 3.15 14.03 -1.32
CA ALA A 33 4.29 13.13 -1.41
C ALA A 33 4.96 13.01 -0.04
N MET A 34 5.06 11.78 0.47
CA MET A 34 5.68 11.46 1.76
C MET A 34 7.11 10.99 1.51
N ASP A 35 8.07 11.64 2.14
CA ASP A 35 9.49 11.27 2.08
C ASP A 35 9.90 10.61 3.40
N PHE A 36 10.16 9.30 3.38
CA PHE A 36 10.62 8.50 4.52
C PHE A 36 12.12 8.20 4.49
N THR A 37 12.88 8.92 3.67
CA THR A 37 14.34 8.79 3.63
C THR A 37 14.99 9.39 4.88
N ALA A 38 16.26 9.06 5.09
CA ALA A 38 17.08 9.63 6.16
C ALA A 38 17.25 11.15 6.12
N LYS A 39 16.89 11.78 4.99
CA LYS A 39 17.02 13.24 4.81
C LYS A 39 15.89 14.02 5.47
N ASN A 40 14.80 13.34 5.86
CA ASN A 40 13.63 13.95 6.46
C ASN A 40 13.65 13.74 7.98
N ASP A 41 14.02 14.77 8.73
CA ASP A 41 14.13 14.75 10.19
C ASP A 41 12.81 14.55 10.94
N ILE A 42 11.67 14.62 10.26
CA ILE A 42 10.36 14.28 10.85
C ILE A 42 10.35 12.83 11.31
N TRP A 43 10.95 11.93 10.51
CA TRP A 43 10.94 10.47 10.73
C TRP A 43 12.18 9.98 11.51
N ARG A 44 12.55 10.74 12.54
CA ARG A 44 13.62 10.35 13.46
C ARG A 44 13.24 9.09 14.25
N LYS A 45 14.25 8.45 14.84
CA LYS A 45 14.14 7.16 15.52
C LYS A 45 12.97 7.09 16.51
N GLU A 46 12.82 8.10 17.37
CA GLU A 46 11.77 8.13 18.40
C GLU A 46 10.36 8.11 17.81
N VAL A 47 10.18 8.75 16.66
CA VAL A 47 8.89 8.77 15.95
C VAL A 47 8.61 7.41 15.33
N VAL A 48 9.60 6.84 14.62
CA VAL A 48 9.37 5.60 13.86
C VAL A 48 9.30 4.35 14.74
N GLU A 49 9.92 4.35 15.93
CA GLU A 49 9.86 3.24 16.88
C GLU A 49 8.58 3.22 17.75
N ASN A 50 7.85 4.31 17.79
CA ASN A 50 6.60 4.43 18.56
C ASN A 50 5.40 4.50 17.61
N VAL A 51 4.62 3.42 17.53
CA VAL A 51 3.48 3.29 16.60
C VAL A 51 2.46 4.42 16.78
N ALA A 52 2.11 4.78 18.03
CA ALA A 52 1.13 5.83 18.31
C ALA A 52 1.66 7.23 17.92
N LEU A 53 2.95 7.50 18.19
CA LEU A 53 3.59 8.74 17.79
C LEU A 53 3.75 8.83 16.28
N PHE A 54 4.10 7.71 15.62
CA PHE A 54 4.18 7.63 14.18
C PHE A 54 2.84 7.95 13.53
N ALA A 55 1.76 7.29 13.95
CA ALA A 55 0.41 7.54 13.44
C ALA A 55 -0.04 9.00 13.66
N THR A 56 0.25 9.56 14.86
CA THR A 56 -0.06 10.96 15.18
C THR A 56 0.71 11.92 14.29
N THR A 57 1.99 11.64 14.03
CA THR A 57 2.85 12.46 13.17
C THR A 57 2.37 12.43 11.73
N VAL A 58 2.08 11.25 11.16
CA VAL A 58 1.51 11.10 9.81
C VAL A 58 0.23 11.93 9.68
N ASN A 59 -0.71 11.76 10.62
CA ASN A 59 -1.97 12.52 10.62
C ASN A 59 -1.74 14.04 10.76
N GLY A 60 -0.74 14.45 11.54
CA GLY A 60 -0.35 15.86 11.71
C GLY A 60 0.15 16.46 10.40
N VAL A 61 1.06 15.76 9.72
CA VAL A 61 1.64 16.17 8.43
C VAL A 61 0.55 16.30 7.37
N LEU A 62 -0.34 15.31 7.24
CA LEU A 62 -1.46 15.35 6.30
C LEU A 62 -2.39 16.53 6.56
N ARG A 63 -2.74 16.78 7.83
CA ARG A 63 -3.61 17.88 8.25
C ARG A 63 -2.98 19.24 7.94
N GLN A 64 -1.70 19.44 8.27
CA GLN A 64 -0.96 20.66 7.98
C GLN A 64 -0.91 20.96 6.48
N ALA A 65 -0.69 19.92 5.67
CA ALA A 65 -0.70 20.01 4.22
C ALA A 65 -2.09 20.18 3.61
N LYS A 66 -3.17 20.01 4.40
CA LYS A 66 -4.56 19.89 3.93
C LYS A 66 -4.69 18.80 2.86
N ALA A 67 -3.95 17.70 3.02
CA ALA A 67 -3.95 16.58 2.09
C ALA A 67 -4.92 15.50 2.58
N LYS A 68 -5.65 14.90 1.65
CA LYS A 68 -6.54 13.78 1.93
C LYS A 68 -5.75 12.49 2.12
N TYR A 69 -4.69 12.32 1.31
CA TYR A 69 -3.79 11.17 1.37
C TYR A 69 -2.33 11.59 1.26
N GLY A 70 -1.48 10.84 1.95
CA GLY A 70 -0.05 10.80 1.73
C GLY A 70 0.29 9.65 0.79
N ILE A 71 1.25 9.84 -0.10
CA ILE A 71 1.75 8.82 -1.02
C ILE A 71 3.24 8.63 -0.78
N GLY A 72 3.63 7.42 -0.35
CA GLY A 72 5.03 7.03 -0.17
C GLY A 72 5.65 6.48 -1.45
N GLY A 73 6.93 6.74 -1.64
CA GLY A 73 7.67 6.46 -2.86
C GLY A 73 7.98 4.97 -3.10
N TYR A 74 8.02 4.58 -4.37
CA TYR A 74 8.59 3.33 -4.85
C TYR A 74 10.12 3.44 -4.96
N LEU A 75 10.84 2.36 -4.67
CA LEU A 75 12.32 2.31 -4.60
C LEU A 75 12.93 3.29 -3.58
N GLU A 76 12.19 3.73 -2.61
CA GLU A 76 12.66 4.63 -1.58
C GLU A 76 13.52 3.86 -0.55
N HIS A 77 14.72 4.39 -0.26
CA HIS A 77 15.57 3.86 0.80
C HIS A 77 15.10 4.40 2.15
N ARG A 78 14.54 3.54 3.00
CA ARG A 78 13.86 3.89 4.25
C ARG A 78 14.63 3.50 5.48
N ASN A 79 14.85 4.45 6.38
CA ASN A 79 15.40 4.17 7.70
C ASN A 79 14.39 3.47 8.62
N ILE A 80 13.10 3.67 8.39
CA ILE A 80 12.04 3.04 9.20
C ILE A 80 12.14 1.52 9.23
N TYR A 81 12.72 0.89 8.21
CA TYR A 81 12.92 -0.56 8.17
C TYR A 81 13.98 -1.06 9.17
N ALA A 82 14.87 -0.20 9.67
CA ALA A 82 15.82 -0.56 10.70
C ALA A 82 15.19 -0.85 12.07
N ARG A 83 13.92 -0.53 12.27
CA ARG A 83 13.18 -0.76 13.52
C ARG A 83 12.68 -2.20 13.71
N SER A 84 12.67 -3.01 12.66
CA SER A 84 12.10 -4.35 12.69
C SER A 84 13.10 -5.40 12.27
N SER A 85 13.24 -6.46 13.08
CA SER A 85 14.06 -7.63 12.77
C SER A 85 13.60 -8.39 11.53
N VAL A 86 12.37 -8.17 11.07
CA VAL A 86 11.85 -8.74 9.81
C VAL A 86 12.70 -8.32 8.60
N PHE A 87 13.30 -7.11 8.68
CA PHE A 87 14.13 -6.56 7.60
C PHE A 87 15.64 -6.70 7.86
N ASP A 88 16.04 -7.23 9.03
CA ASP A 88 17.42 -7.46 9.38
C ASP A 88 17.84 -8.89 9.01
N GLY A 89 19.07 -9.04 8.57
CA GLY A 89 19.68 -10.30 8.18
C GLY A 89 21.07 -10.05 7.65
N THR A 90 21.67 -11.05 7.02
CA THR A 90 23.00 -10.90 6.37
C THR A 90 22.99 -9.84 5.26
N ALA A 91 21.81 -9.54 4.68
CA ALA A 91 21.60 -8.47 3.71
C ALA A 91 20.35 -7.66 4.13
N PRO A 92 20.50 -6.60 4.95
CA PRO A 92 19.37 -5.81 5.44
C PRO A 92 18.54 -5.19 4.29
N ARG A 93 17.23 -5.40 4.32
CA ARG A 93 16.31 -4.84 3.32
C ARG A 93 15.91 -3.43 3.72
N ARG A 94 16.26 -2.43 2.93
CA ARG A 94 16.01 -1.00 3.20
C ARG A 94 15.26 -0.30 2.07
N ILE A 95 15.05 -0.98 0.94
CA ILE A 95 14.38 -0.41 -0.23
C ILE A 95 12.90 -0.83 -0.19
N HIS A 96 12.02 0.15 -0.26
CA HIS A 96 10.58 -0.05 -0.37
C HIS A 96 10.20 -0.36 -1.81
N LEU A 97 9.60 -1.52 -2.05
CA LEU A 97 9.20 -2.00 -3.38
C LEU A 97 7.69 -1.82 -3.65
N GLY A 98 6.99 -1.12 -2.77
CA GLY A 98 5.57 -0.83 -2.91
C GLY A 98 5.28 0.66 -3.01
N ILE A 99 4.01 0.99 -3.08
CA ILE A 99 3.50 2.36 -2.90
C ILE A 99 2.65 2.37 -1.63
N ASP A 100 2.99 3.25 -0.69
CA ASP A 100 2.15 3.46 0.49
C ASP A 100 1.10 4.53 0.23
N ILE A 101 -0.10 4.27 0.73
CA ILE A 101 -1.20 5.23 0.77
C ILE A 101 -1.56 5.47 2.22
N TRP A 102 -1.22 6.64 2.73
CA TRP A 102 -1.53 7.08 4.08
C TRP A 102 -2.83 7.87 4.08
N GLY A 103 -3.79 7.45 4.89
CA GLY A 103 -5.09 8.08 4.97
C GLY A 103 -5.82 7.71 6.25
N ARG A 104 -7.07 8.18 6.38
CA ARG A 104 -7.89 7.89 7.55
C ARG A 104 -8.19 6.39 7.64
N GLU A 105 -8.08 5.82 8.84
CA GLU A 105 -8.55 4.46 9.13
C GLU A 105 -9.98 4.24 8.62
N GLY A 106 -10.24 3.05 8.09
CA GLY A 106 -11.54 2.70 7.54
C GLY A 106 -11.84 3.29 6.16
N THR A 107 -10.88 4.00 5.55
CA THR A 107 -11.00 4.40 4.14
C THR A 107 -11.20 3.17 3.25
N PRO A 108 -12.20 3.14 2.34
CA PRO A 108 -12.38 2.05 1.40
C PRO A 108 -11.14 1.84 0.53
N VAL A 109 -10.78 0.56 0.32
CA VAL A 109 -9.75 0.14 -0.64
C VAL A 109 -10.46 -0.57 -1.78
N MET A 110 -10.27 -0.08 -3.00
CA MET A 110 -10.93 -0.56 -4.21
C MET A 110 -9.92 -1.23 -5.15
N ALA A 111 -10.38 -2.24 -5.88
CA ALA A 111 -9.55 -2.90 -6.86
C ALA A 111 -9.34 -2.02 -8.12
N PRO A 112 -8.11 -1.66 -8.48
CA PRO A 112 -7.85 -0.86 -9.68
C PRO A 112 -8.19 -1.61 -10.97
N LEU A 113 -8.05 -2.93 -10.96
CA LEU A 113 -8.41 -3.87 -12.01
C LEU A 113 -9.28 -4.98 -11.43
N ALA A 114 -10.09 -5.61 -12.26
CA ALA A 114 -10.76 -6.85 -11.87
C ALA A 114 -9.72 -7.93 -11.56
N GLY A 115 -10.00 -8.75 -10.56
CA GLY A 115 -9.12 -9.83 -10.15
C GLY A 115 -9.86 -10.87 -9.32
N THR A 116 -9.17 -11.94 -9.00
CA THR A 116 -9.69 -13.00 -8.11
C THR A 116 -8.85 -13.03 -6.85
N VAL A 117 -9.49 -13.19 -5.69
CA VAL A 117 -8.77 -13.34 -4.43
C VAL A 117 -7.91 -14.61 -4.49
N HIS A 118 -6.60 -14.43 -4.49
CA HIS A 118 -5.64 -15.53 -4.47
C HIS A 118 -5.49 -16.10 -3.06
N SER A 119 -5.24 -15.21 -2.10
CA SER A 119 -5.03 -15.59 -0.70
C SER A 119 -5.16 -14.37 0.21
N PHE A 120 -5.38 -14.61 1.49
CA PHE A 120 -5.39 -13.56 2.50
C PHE A 120 -4.92 -14.13 3.84
N ALA A 121 -4.28 -13.28 4.65
CA ALA A 121 -3.73 -13.67 5.94
C ALA A 121 -3.63 -12.49 6.90
N PHE A 122 -3.51 -12.79 8.19
CA PHE A 122 -3.10 -11.82 9.20
C PHE A 122 -1.65 -12.09 9.64
N ASN A 123 -0.72 -11.31 9.14
CA ASN A 123 0.70 -11.37 9.42
C ASN A 123 1.01 -10.55 10.67
N LYS A 124 1.16 -11.22 11.83
CA LYS A 124 1.18 -10.58 13.16
C LYS A 124 2.55 -10.06 13.61
N ALA A 125 3.63 -10.42 12.91
CA ALA A 125 4.96 -10.03 13.32
C ALA A 125 5.10 -8.49 13.29
N TYR A 126 5.82 -7.93 14.25
CA TYR A 126 6.05 -6.48 14.31
C TYR A 126 6.81 -6.02 13.06
N GLY A 127 6.24 -5.06 12.34
CA GLY A 127 6.78 -4.54 11.08
C GLY A 127 6.42 -5.37 9.84
N ASP A 128 5.56 -6.39 10.00
CA ASP A 128 5.01 -7.16 8.88
C ASP A 128 3.75 -6.48 8.30
N TYR A 129 3.17 -7.04 7.25
CA TYR A 129 2.05 -6.48 6.47
C TYR A 129 0.70 -6.44 7.20
N GLY A 130 0.57 -7.01 8.41
CA GLY A 130 -0.71 -7.07 9.11
C GLY A 130 -1.77 -7.85 8.33
N ALA A 131 -3.01 -7.34 8.29
CA ALA A 131 -4.05 -7.92 7.45
C ALA A 131 -3.72 -7.67 5.98
N THR A 132 -3.62 -8.74 5.21
CA THR A 132 -3.10 -8.75 3.83
C THR A 132 -4.05 -9.53 2.93
N ILE A 133 -4.31 -9.01 1.75
CA ILE A 133 -5.06 -9.67 0.67
C ILE A 133 -4.21 -9.61 -0.59
N ILE A 134 -4.15 -10.71 -1.33
CA ILE A 134 -3.50 -10.81 -2.64
C ILE A 134 -4.57 -11.09 -3.69
N LEU A 135 -4.59 -10.30 -4.75
CA LEU A 135 -5.44 -10.55 -5.92
C LEU A 135 -4.59 -11.05 -7.09
N THR A 136 -5.10 -12.06 -7.80
CA THR A 136 -4.61 -12.48 -9.11
C THR A 136 -5.34 -11.67 -10.18
N HIS A 137 -4.60 -11.16 -11.13
CA HIS A 137 -5.11 -10.46 -12.29
C HIS A 137 -4.70 -11.17 -13.58
N HIS A 138 -5.57 -11.07 -14.59
CA HIS A 138 -5.29 -11.56 -15.94
C HIS A 138 -5.54 -10.45 -16.96
N ILE A 139 -4.54 -10.19 -17.81
CA ILE A 139 -4.64 -9.30 -18.96
C ILE A 139 -4.20 -10.10 -20.17
N HIS A 140 -5.15 -10.57 -20.95
CA HIS A 140 -4.90 -11.57 -22.00
C HIS A 140 -4.21 -12.81 -21.38
N GLU A 141 -3.02 -13.15 -21.86
CA GLU A 141 -2.23 -14.28 -21.35
C GLU A 141 -1.32 -13.93 -20.19
N LEU A 142 -1.25 -12.65 -19.82
CA LEU A 142 -0.42 -12.18 -18.70
C LEU A 142 -1.15 -12.38 -17.38
N GLN A 143 -0.57 -13.18 -16.49
CA GLN A 143 -1.00 -13.29 -15.10
C GLN A 143 -0.03 -12.53 -14.20
N PHE A 144 -0.57 -11.75 -13.27
CA PHE A 144 0.21 -11.06 -12.23
C PHE A 144 -0.59 -10.89 -10.96
N TYR A 145 0.05 -10.43 -9.91
CA TYR A 145 -0.53 -10.31 -8.58
C TYR A 145 -0.41 -8.88 -8.06
N SER A 146 -1.44 -8.43 -7.33
CA SER A 146 -1.34 -7.24 -6.49
C SER A 146 -1.52 -7.60 -5.02
N LEU A 147 -0.64 -7.08 -4.17
CA LEU A 147 -0.65 -7.27 -2.73
C LEU A 147 -1.12 -5.99 -2.05
N TYR A 148 -2.07 -6.13 -1.14
CA TYR A 148 -2.62 -5.06 -0.30
C TYR A 148 -2.35 -5.41 1.17
N GLY A 149 -1.44 -4.69 1.79
CA GLY A 149 -1.08 -4.85 3.20
C GLY A 149 -1.65 -3.75 4.09
N HIS A 150 -1.44 -3.86 5.39
CA HIS A 150 -1.87 -2.91 6.43
C HIS A 150 -3.38 -2.60 6.37
N LEU A 151 -4.18 -3.58 5.97
CA LEU A 151 -5.63 -3.47 5.89
C LEU A 151 -6.27 -3.56 7.29
N ALA A 152 -7.47 -3.02 7.43
CA ALA A 152 -8.28 -3.26 8.62
C ALA A 152 -8.60 -4.77 8.74
N LEU A 153 -8.46 -5.33 9.93
CA LEU A 153 -8.63 -6.79 10.16
C LEU A 153 -10.00 -7.30 9.67
N LYS A 154 -11.05 -6.48 9.80
CA LYS A 154 -12.39 -6.79 9.28
C LYS A 154 -12.42 -7.05 7.78
N SER A 155 -11.42 -6.58 7.01
CA SER A 155 -11.33 -6.82 5.56
C SER A 155 -11.21 -8.31 5.24
N LEU A 156 -10.52 -9.09 6.10
CA LEU A 156 -10.32 -10.51 5.89
C LEU A 156 -11.61 -11.34 5.98
N SER A 157 -12.61 -10.85 6.72
CA SER A 157 -13.92 -11.51 6.82
C SER A 157 -14.87 -11.17 5.64
N ARG A 158 -14.44 -10.30 4.74
CA ARG A 158 -15.22 -9.87 3.57
C ARG A 158 -14.87 -10.60 2.29
N VAL A 159 -13.78 -11.35 2.31
CA VAL A 159 -13.27 -12.05 1.13
C VAL A 159 -13.17 -13.56 1.40
N SER A 160 -13.25 -14.32 0.33
CA SER A 160 -12.95 -15.75 0.30
C SER A 160 -12.03 -16.06 -0.89
N GLU A 161 -11.22 -17.11 -0.79
CA GLU A 161 -10.39 -17.56 -1.91
C GLU A 161 -11.26 -17.79 -3.15
N GLU A 162 -10.71 -17.52 -4.32
CA GLU A 162 -11.36 -17.60 -5.63
C GLU A 162 -12.53 -16.62 -5.83
N GLN A 163 -12.81 -15.73 -4.88
CA GLN A 163 -13.83 -14.71 -5.04
C GLN A 163 -13.41 -13.69 -6.12
N LEU A 164 -14.31 -13.46 -7.10
CA LEU A 164 -14.13 -12.41 -8.09
C LEU A 164 -14.35 -11.03 -7.47
N ILE A 165 -13.39 -10.14 -7.63
CA ILE A 165 -13.47 -8.73 -7.27
C ILE A 165 -13.50 -7.91 -8.56
N LYS A 166 -14.54 -7.10 -8.74
CA LYS A 166 -14.70 -6.26 -9.93
C LYS A 166 -13.79 -5.02 -9.84
N ARG A 167 -13.40 -4.49 -10.99
CA ARG A 167 -12.74 -3.18 -11.06
C ARG A 167 -13.57 -2.09 -10.36
N GLY A 168 -12.95 -1.34 -9.46
CA GLY A 168 -13.61 -0.29 -8.66
C GLY A 168 -14.43 -0.81 -7.47
N GLU A 169 -14.50 -2.13 -7.27
CA GLU A 169 -15.19 -2.71 -6.12
C GLU A 169 -14.41 -2.46 -4.83
N ASN A 170 -15.12 -2.02 -3.78
CA ASN A 170 -14.58 -1.94 -2.43
C ASN A 170 -14.53 -3.34 -1.82
N PHE A 171 -13.32 -3.89 -1.68
CA PHE A 171 -13.10 -5.21 -1.11
C PHE A 171 -12.39 -5.18 0.26
N ALA A 172 -11.85 -4.02 0.66
CA ALA A 172 -11.11 -3.87 1.90
C ALA A 172 -11.18 -2.43 2.45
N TRP A 173 -10.55 -2.20 3.59
CA TRP A 173 -10.41 -0.87 4.21
C TRP A 173 -8.99 -0.68 4.74
N LEU A 174 -8.49 0.56 4.74
CA LEU A 174 -7.24 0.91 5.41
C LEU A 174 -7.36 0.58 6.91
N GLY A 175 -6.33 -0.04 7.44
CA GLY A 175 -6.17 -0.30 8.86
C GLY A 175 -5.59 0.88 9.62
N VAL A 176 -5.28 0.64 10.91
CA VAL A 176 -4.46 1.55 11.72
C VAL A 176 -3.00 1.39 11.29
N PRO A 177 -2.22 2.48 11.24
CA PRO A 177 -0.79 2.42 10.95
C PRO A 177 0.00 1.58 11.95
#